data_8eef61b37dfd19517750a39241d5e093
#
_entry.id   8eef61b37dfd19517750a39241d5e093
#
_cell.length_a   1.000
_cell.length_b   1.000
_cell.length_c   1.000
_cell.angle_alpha   90.00
_cell.angle_beta   90.00
_cell.angle_gamma   90.00
#
_symmetry.space_group_name_H-M   'P 1'
#
loop_
_entity.id
_entity.type
_entity.pdbx_description
1 polymer ?
#
loop_
_entity_poly.entity_id
_entity_poly.type
_entity_poly.pdbx_seq_one_letter_code
_entity_poly.pdbx_strand_id
1 'polypeptide(L)'
;MAHQLSWIAGPSQSFEHGRDPLDRYYTPDAVARACVAVLPELGGRVLEPHCGGGAFARSVLAKPAASLHTGDIDPEAPGRELGSPAFLGSFLEHWKTYDWVIGNPPYATAEEHCRHALRLAPRVAFLLRLAFLESQRRISFWAEFPPHTVWVLSARPSFTFDGQTDSAAYGWFYWERGSTDSRLRWL
;
A
#
# COMPACT_ATOMS: atom_id res chain seq x y z
N MET A 1 -27.14 6.23 -11.10
CA MET A 1 -26.46 7.55 -11.06
C MET A 1 -25.03 7.28 -10.62
N ALA A 2 -24.08 7.44 -11.53
CA ALA A 2 -22.67 7.23 -11.23
C ALA A 2 -22.13 8.46 -10.49
N HIS A 3 -21.71 8.29 -9.25
CA HIS A 3 -20.98 9.34 -8.52
C HIS A 3 -19.60 9.50 -9.14
N GLN A 4 -19.39 10.60 -9.84
CA GLN A 4 -18.11 11.05 -10.32
C GLN A 4 -17.28 11.51 -9.10
N LEU A 5 -16.37 10.65 -8.64
CA LEU A 5 -15.41 11.01 -7.59
C LEU A 5 -14.35 11.95 -8.19
N SER A 6 -14.49 13.24 -7.94
CA SER A 6 -13.45 14.24 -8.30
C SER A 6 -12.27 14.09 -7.31
N TRP A 7 -11.11 13.74 -7.81
CA TRP A 7 -9.87 13.61 -7.05
C TRP A 7 -9.23 14.99 -6.91
N ILE A 8 -9.23 15.57 -5.70
CA ILE A 8 -8.64 16.89 -5.41
C ILE A 8 -7.13 16.73 -5.23
N ALA A 9 -6.35 17.53 -5.95
CA ALA A 9 -4.90 17.54 -5.91
C ALA A 9 -4.34 18.02 -4.55
N GLY A 10 -3.39 17.25 -4.01
CA GLY A 10 -2.51 17.70 -2.92
C GLY A 10 -1.27 18.45 -3.47
N PRO A 11 -0.38 18.98 -2.61
CA PRO A 11 0.78 19.76 -3.04
C PRO A 11 1.69 18.98 -3.99
N SER A 12 1.98 19.55 -5.15
CA SER A 12 2.80 18.96 -6.19
C SER A 12 4.28 19.15 -5.90
N GLN A 13 5.05 18.08 -5.88
CA GLN A 13 6.47 18.14 -6.18
C GLN A 13 6.67 17.70 -7.63
N SER A 14 7.00 18.66 -8.49
CA SER A 14 7.33 18.39 -9.89
C SER A 14 8.77 17.89 -9.99
N PHE A 15 8.93 16.63 -10.41
CA PHE A 15 10.23 16.10 -10.79
C PHE A 15 10.45 16.30 -12.29
N GLU A 16 11.53 17.00 -12.66
CA GLU A 16 11.97 17.09 -14.05
C GLU A 16 12.32 15.68 -14.56
N HIS A 17 11.71 15.28 -15.65
CA HIS A 17 11.95 14.14 -16.55
C HIS A 17 12.99 13.10 -16.08
N GLY A 18 12.69 12.34 -15.02
CA GLY A 18 13.48 11.21 -14.56
C GLY A 18 12.69 10.34 -13.58
N ARG A 19 12.86 9.01 -13.67
CA ARG A 19 12.30 8.09 -12.68
C ARG A 19 12.93 8.40 -11.32
N ASP A 20 12.12 8.64 -10.29
CA ASP A 20 12.61 8.89 -8.93
C ASP A 20 13.48 7.71 -8.47
N PRO A 21 14.75 7.92 -8.05
CA PRO A 21 15.65 6.86 -7.60
C PRO A 21 15.10 6.05 -6.43
N LEU A 22 14.20 6.63 -5.62
CA LEU A 22 13.56 5.98 -4.48
C LEU A 22 12.16 5.43 -4.82
N ASP A 23 11.76 5.46 -6.10
CA ASP A 23 10.43 4.99 -6.57
C ASP A 23 9.27 5.65 -5.78
N ARG A 24 9.41 6.95 -5.44
CA ARG A 24 8.46 7.71 -4.60
C ARG A 24 7.19 8.04 -5.36
N TYR A 25 6.22 7.17 -5.29
CA TYR A 25 4.87 7.38 -5.79
C TYR A 25 3.92 7.62 -4.62
N TYR A 26 3.67 8.88 -4.31
CA TYR A 26 2.78 9.24 -3.22
C TYR A 26 1.33 8.92 -3.57
N THR A 27 0.73 8.02 -2.81
CA THR A 27 -0.66 7.61 -3.00
C THR A 27 -1.59 8.79 -2.70
N PRO A 28 -2.57 9.11 -3.58
CA PRO A 28 -3.60 10.10 -3.25
C PRO A 28 -4.43 9.67 -2.05
N ASP A 29 -4.78 10.61 -1.15
CA ASP A 29 -5.54 10.34 0.07
C ASP A 29 -6.89 9.65 -0.20
N ALA A 30 -7.56 10.02 -1.28
CA ALA A 30 -8.84 9.42 -1.62
C ALA A 30 -8.69 7.93 -2.02
N VAL A 31 -7.59 7.57 -2.70
CA VAL A 31 -7.27 6.16 -3.02
C VAL A 31 -7.01 5.39 -1.73
N ALA A 32 -6.16 5.92 -0.84
CA ALA A 32 -5.84 5.26 0.43
C ALA A 32 -7.11 5.07 1.29
N ARG A 33 -7.97 6.09 1.38
CA ARG A 33 -9.26 5.98 2.11
C ARG A 33 -10.15 4.90 1.53
N ALA A 34 -10.31 4.84 0.21
CA ALA A 34 -11.12 3.81 -0.46
C ALA A 34 -10.56 2.41 -0.20
N CYS A 35 -9.24 2.23 -0.34
CA CYS A 35 -8.54 0.97 -0.06
C CYS A 35 -8.74 0.51 1.40
N VAL A 36 -8.56 1.40 2.36
CA VAL A 36 -8.72 1.07 3.79
C VAL A 36 -10.19 0.82 4.16
N ALA A 37 -11.14 1.46 3.48
CA ALA A 37 -12.58 1.32 3.77
C ALA A 37 -13.12 -0.07 3.42
N VAL A 38 -12.52 -0.80 2.48
CA VAL A 38 -12.99 -2.14 2.08
C VAL A 38 -12.34 -3.28 2.85
N LEU A 39 -11.35 -2.98 3.71
CA LEU A 39 -10.72 -3.97 4.57
C LEU A 39 -11.67 -4.39 5.71
N PRO A 40 -11.48 -5.59 6.29
CA PRO A 40 -12.04 -5.92 7.59
C PRO A 40 -11.66 -4.88 8.65
N GLU A 41 -12.32 -4.92 9.81
CA GLU A 41 -12.04 -3.98 10.89
C GLU A 41 -10.55 -3.98 11.25
N LEU A 42 -9.95 -2.78 11.14
CA LEU A 42 -8.56 -2.55 11.53
C LEU A 42 -8.49 -2.36 13.03
N GLY A 43 -7.73 -3.22 13.69
CA GLY A 43 -7.44 -3.12 15.12
C GLY A 43 -6.03 -3.61 15.44
N GLY A 44 -5.56 -3.31 16.64
CA GLY A 44 -4.24 -3.69 17.10
C GLY A 44 -3.11 -2.84 16.48
N ARG A 45 -1.95 -3.44 16.34
CA ARG A 45 -0.73 -2.77 15.84
C ARG A 45 -0.69 -2.83 14.32
N VAL A 46 -0.75 -1.66 13.67
CA VAL A 46 -0.71 -1.51 12.21
C VAL A 46 0.60 -0.87 11.81
N LEU A 47 1.37 -1.51 10.94
CA LEU A 47 2.58 -0.95 10.34
C LEU A 47 2.29 -0.42 8.94
N GLU A 48 2.66 0.81 8.66
CA GLU A 48 2.85 1.36 7.31
C GLU A 48 4.35 1.50 7.04
N PRO A 49 4.97 0.55 6.32
CA PRO A 49 6.43 0.49 6.19
C PRO A 49 6.99 1.35 5.06
N HIS A 50 6.14 2.01 4.28
CA HIS A 50 6.50 2.88 3.15
C HIS A 50 5.60 4.11 3.20
N CYS A 51 5.68 4.85 4.33
CA CYS A 51 4.65 5.83 4.65
C CYS A 51 4.67 7.08 3.75
N GLY A 52 5.77 7.39 3.07
CA GLY A 52 5.87 8.44 2.07
C GLY A 52 5.13 9.72 2.48
N GLY A 53 4.15 10.16 1.67
CA GLY A 53 3.29 11.32 1.96
C GLY A 53 2.25 11.10 3.06
N GLY A 54 2.11 9.89 3.63
CA GLY A 54 1.24 9.57 4.78
C GLY A 54 -0.23 9.32 4.46
N ALA A 55 -0.59 9.03 3.21
CA ALA A 55 -1.99 8.82 2.82
C ALA A 55 -2.63 7.61 3.52
N PHE A 56 -1.94 6.48 3.57
CA PHE A 56 -2.41 5.30 4.32
C PHE A 56 -2.35 5.56 5.83
N ALA A 57 -1.31 6.22 6.34
CA ALA A 57 -1.19 6.61 7.74
C ALA A 57 -2.42 7.40 8.20
N ARG A 58 -2.81 8.46 7.48
CA ARG A 58 -4.03 9.23 7.79
C ARG A 58 -5.29 8.38 7.75
N SER A 59 -5.38 7.45 6.81
CA SER A 59 -6.53 6.56 6.67
C SER A 59 -6.65 5.55 7.82
N VAL A 60 -5.51 5.05 8.33
CA VAL A 60 -5.43 4.16 9.50
C VAL A 60 -5.74 4.93 10.79
N LEU A 61 -5.23 6.15 10.97
CA LEU A 61 -5.52 6.99 12.15
C LEU A 61 -7.01 7.31 12.32
N ALA A 62 -7.78 7.27 11.23
CA ALA A 62 -9.24 7.39 11.28
C ALA A 62 -9.94 6.14 11.86
N LYS A 63 -9.20 5.06 12.20
CA LYS A 63 -9.71 3.82 12.78
C LYS A 63 -9.37 3.74 14.27
N PRO A 64 -10.32 3.93 15.19
CA PRO A 64 -10.05 4.13 16.62
C PRO A 64 -9.41 2.91 17.32
N ALA A 65 -9.62 1.69 16.77
CA ALA A 65 -9.06 0.47 17.32
C ALA A 65 -7.62 0.17 16.88
N ALA A 66 -7.05 1.00 15.98
CA ALA A 66 -5.72 0.78 15.40
C ALA A 66 -4.66 1.64 16.11
N SER A 67 -3.50 1.05 16.40
CA SER A 67 -2.28 1.72 16.83
C SER A 67 -1.31 1.77 15.64
N LEU A 68 -1.13 2.95 15.04
CA LEU A 68 -0.30 3.15 13.86
C LEU A 68 1.18 3.22 14.21
N HIS A 69 1.97 2.47 13.46
CA HIS A 69 3.43 2.52 13.43
C HIS A 69 3.89 2.83 12.00
N THR A 70 4.84 3.75 11.85
CA THR A 70 5.31 4.22 10.54
C THR A 70 6.80 3.96 10.36
N GLY A 71 7.19 3.60 9.14
CA GLY A 71 8.57 3.47 8.72
C GLY A 71 8.74 3.94 7.29
N ASP A 72 9.95 4.37 6.93
CA ASP A 72 10.32 4.71 5.57
C ASP A 72 11.84 4.66 5.42
N ILE A 73 12.32 4.48 4.20
CA ILE A 73 13.73 4.61 3.86
C ILE A 73 14.13 6.08 3.73
N ASP A 74 13.19 6.95 3.35
CA ASP A 74 13.40 8.39 3.21
C ASP A 74 13.24 9.07 4.58
N PRO A 75 14.31 9.70 5.14
CA PRO A 75 14.22 10.42 6.41
C PRO A 75 13.25 11.62 6.35
N GLU A 76 13.03 12.17 5.17
CA GLU A 76 12.18 13.35 4.95
C GLU A 76 10.71 12.98 4.63
N ALA A 77 10.37 11.69 4.65
CA ALA A 77 8.99 11.25 4.37
C ALA A 77 7.99 11.80 5.40
N PRO A 78 7.04 12.68 5.01
CA PRO A 78 6.12 13.35 5.97
C PRO A 78 5.23 12.37 6.74
N GLY A 79 4.94 11.21 6.15
CA GLY A 79 4.13 10.17 6.78
C GLY A 79 4.74 9.59 8.07
N ARG A 80 6.05 9.72 8.27
CA ARG A 80 6.75 9.21 9.45
C ARG A 80 6.31 9.85 10.75
N GLU A 81 5.88 11.10 10.71
CA GLU A 81 5.45 11.85 11.89
C GLU A 81 4.00 11.56 12.32
N LEU A 82 3.24 10.83 11.49
CA LEU A 82 1.82 10.56 11.73
C LEU A 82 1.58 9.41 12.72
N GLY A 83 2.54 8.52 12.92
CA GLY A 83 2.42 7.36 13.79
C GLY A 83 3.59 7.23 14.76
N SER A 84 3.56 6.18 15.59
CA SER A 84 4.71 5.81 16.39
C SER A 84 5.86 5.38 15.48
N PRO A 85 7.07 5.95 15.58
CA PRO A 85 8.17 5.59 14.71
C PRO A 85 8.56 4.11 14.91
N ALA A 86 8.55 3.34 13.81
CA ALA A 86 8.93 1.93 13.79
C ALA A 86 10.40 1.76 13.41
N PHE A 87 10.82 2.39 12.31
CA PHE A 87 12.17 2.36 11.79
C PHE A 87 12.44 3.52 10.83
N LEU A 88 13.72 3.78 10.58
CA LEU A 88 14.23 4.55 9.45
C LEU A 88 15.24 3.67 8.72
N GLY A 89 15.05 3.49 7.40
CA GLY A 89 15.87 2.61 6.57
C GLY A 89 15.07 1.55 5.85
N SER A 90 15.70 0.45 5.50
CA SER A 90 15.05 -0.62 4.73
C SER A 90 13.99 -1.37 5.56
N PHE A 91 12.78 -1.48 5.02
CA PHE A 91 11.73 -2.33 5.61
C PHE A 91 12.19 -3.80 5.71
N LEU A 92 12.99 -4.28 4.77
CA LEU A 92 13.46 -5.66 4.74
C LEU A 92 14.39 -6.01 5.92
N GLU A 93 14.91 -5.02 6.64
CA GLU A 93 15.74 -5.18 7.83
C GLU A 93 14.93 -5.06 9.15
N HIS A 94 13.64 -4.75 9.06
CA HIS A 94 12.75 -4.58 10.21
C HIS A 94 12.03 -5.90 10.53
N TRP A 95 12.15 -6.41 11.79
CA TRP A 95 11.68 -7.73 12.17
C TRP A 95 10.64 -7.76 13.31
N LYS A 96 10.10 -6.61 13.72
CA LYS A 96 9.02 -6.59 14.69
C LYS A 96 7.71 -7.05 14.06
N THR A 97 6.89 -7.77 14.84
CA THR A 97 5.60 -8.28 14.37
C THR A 97 4.46 -7.30 14.63
N TYR A 98 3.43 -7.37 13.82
CA TYR A 98 2.25 -6.51 13.85
C TYR A 98 0.98 -7.35 13.62
N ASP A 99 -0.20 -6.75 13.87
CA ASP A 99 -1.47 -7.36 13.50
C ASP A 99 -1.79 -7.12 12.02
N TRP A 100 -1.28 -5.98 11.48
CA TRP A 100 -1.44 -5.56 10.09
C TRP A 100 -0.15 -4.94 9.54
N VAL A 101 0.09 -5.17 8.25
CA VAL A 101 1.00 -4.36 7.43
C VAL A 101 0.23 -3.81 6.25
N ILE A 102 0.22 -2.48 6.08
CA ILE A 102 -0.57 -1.77 5.06
C ILE A 102 0.32 -0.76 4.35
N GLY A 103 0.17 -0.60 3.05
CA GLY A 103 0.89 0.47 2.35
C GLY A 103 0.97 0.32 0.84
N ASN A 104 1.88 1.10 0.25
CA ASN A 104 2.23 1.09 -1.15
C ASN A 104 3.74 0.82 -1.27
N PRO A 105 4.18 -0.45 -1.43
CA PRO A 105 5.60 -0.77 -1.51
C PRO A 105 6.21 -0.36 -2.85
N PRO A 106 7.54 -0.19 -2.92
CA PRO A 106 8.24 0.04 -4.19
C PRO A 106 7.95 -1.11 -5.17
N TYR A 107 7.45 -0.78 -6.37
CA TYR A 107 6.97 -1.81 -7.31
C TYR A 107 8.08 -2.68 -7.89
N ALA A 108 9.30 -2.16 -7.98
CA ALA A 108 10.46 -2.90 -8.48
C ALA A 108 10.81 -4.11 -7.61
N THR A 109 10.60 -3.99 -6.29
CA THR A 109 10.92 -5.00 -5.26
C THR A 109 9.67 -5.50 -4.53
N ALA A 110 8.49 -5.31 -5.11
CA ALA A 110 7.21 -5.59 -4.45
C ALA A 110 7.10 -7.03 -3.92
N GLU A 111 7.62 -8.04 -4.64
CA GLU A 111 7.55 -9.44 -4.17
C GLU A 111 8.34 -9.64 -2.88
N GLU A 112 9.54 -9.07 -2.78
CA GLU A 112 10.38 -9.15 -1.56
C GLU A 112 9.66 -8.51 -0.37
N HIS A 113 9.06 -7.34 -0.59
CA HIS A 113 8.29 -6.63 0.43
C HIS A 113 7.02 -7.39 0.85
N CYS A 114 6.31 -8.03 -0.11
CA CYS A 114 5.15 -8.88 0.21
C CYS A 114 5.56 -10.10 1.05
N ARG A 115 6.62 -10.83 0.63
CA ARG A 115 7.12 -11.98 1.39
C ARG A 115 7.54 -11.58 2.81
N HIS A 116 8.20 -10.44 2.95
CA HIS A 116 8.63 -9.93 4.25
C HIS A 116 7.43 -9.54 5.12
N ALA A 117 6.49 -8.76 4.61
CA ALA A 117 5.28 -8.35 5.31
C ALA A 117 4.46 -9.55 5.83
N LEU A 118 4.31 -10.60 5.00
CA LEU A 118 3.57 -11.82 5.34
C LEU A 118 4.23 -12.65 6.47
N ARG A 119 5.52 -12.44 6.72
CA ARG A 119 6.21 -13.00 7.90
C ARG A 119 5.90 -12.20 9.17
N LEU A 120 5.77 -10.87 9.03
CA LEU A 120 5.62 -9.95 10.15
C LEU A 120 4.18 -9.84 10.67
N ALA A 121 3.18 -10.09 9.81
CA ALA A 121 1.78 -9.91 10.17
C ALA A 121 0.87 -11.01 9.61
N PRO A 122 -0.22 -11.37 10.32
CA PRO A 122 -1.23 -12.26 9.79
C PRO A 122 -2.09 -11.62 8.70
N ARG A 123 -2.16 -10.28 8.66
CA ARG A 123 -2.94 -9.52 7.69
C ARG A 123 -2.05 -8.50 6.99
N VAL A 124 -2.04 -8.57 5.66
CA VAL A 124 -1.25 -7.65 4.82
C VAL A 124 -2.14 -7.07 3.74
N ALA A 125 -2.03 -5.78 3.49
CA ALA A 125 -2.76 -5.14 2.41
C ALA A 125 -1.85 -4.13 1.68
N PHE A 126 -1.59 -4.39 0.39
CA PHE A 126 -0.71 -3.55 -0.43
C PHE A 126 -1.36 -3.09 -1.72
N LEU A 127 -1.10 -1.83 -2.08
CA LEU A 127 -1.44 -1.27 -3.38
C LEU A 127 -0.37 -1.67 -4.38
N LEU A 128 -0.73 -2.46 -5.39
CA LEU A 128 0.20 -3.00 -6.38
C LEU A 128 -0.32 -2.78 -7.80
N ARG A 129 0.58 -2.79 -8.77
CA ARG A 129 0.19 -2.90 -10.18
C ARG A 129 -0.47 -4.24 -10.44
N LEU A 130 -1.55 -4.29 -11.25
CA LEU A 130 -2.21 -5.56 -11.59
C LEU A 130 -1.28 -6.53 -12.34
N ALA A 131 -0.29 -6.01 -13.06
CA ALA A 131 0.78 -6.81 -13.66
C ALA A 131 1.59 -7.63 -12.63
N PHE A 132 1.43 -7.36 -11.33
CA PHE A 132 2.00 -8.20 -10.29
C PHE A 132 1.39 -9.61 -10.25
N LEU A 133 0.13 -9.78 -10.73
CA LEU A 133 -0.53 -11.09 -10.84
C LEU A 133 0.07 -11.98 -11.94
N GLU A 134 0.67 -11.40 -12.96
CA GLU A 134 1.31 -12.14 -14.05
C GLU A 134 2.79 -12.41 -13.75
N SER A 135 3.36 -13.36 -14.39
CA SER A 135 4.77 -13.73 -14.43
C SER A 135 5.01 -15.15 -13.93
N GLN A 136 5.64 -15.94 -14.77
CA GLN A 136 6.12 -17.29 -14.41
C GLN A 136 7.04 -17.27 -13.18
N ARG A 137 7.79 -16.19 -13.00
CA ARG A 137 8.70 -15.99 -11.86
C ARG A 137 7.96 -16.02 -10.51
N ARG A 138 6.66 -15.64 -10.48
CA ARG A 138 5.84 -15.54 -9.26
C ARG A 138 4.94 -16.74 -9.01
N ILE A 139 5.02 -17.80 -9.80
CA ILE A 139 4.21 -19.00 -9.60
C ILE A 139 4.42 -19.56 -8.19
N SER A 140 5.67 -19.64 -7.72
CA SER A 140 5.98 -20.13 -6.37
C SER A 140 5.45 -19.19 -5.28
N PHE A 141 5.49 -17.87 -5.51
CA PHE A 141 4.91 -16.90 -4.59
C PHE A 141 3.40 -17.09 -4.46
N TRP A 142 2.70 -17.21 -5.58
CA TRP A 142 1.24 -17.39 -5.57
C TRP A 142 0.80 -18.74 -5.02
N ALA A 143 1.60 -19.79 -5.19
CA ALA A 143 1.33 -21.09 -4.60
C ALA A 143 1.47 -21.07 -3.06
N GLU A 144 2.39 -20.26 -2.53
CA GLU A 144 2.65 -20.14 -1.10
C GLU A 144 1.73 -19.10 -0.43
N PHE A 145 1.47 -17.97 -1.12
CA PHE A 145 0.75 -16.81 -0.61
C PHE A 145 -0.36 -16.36 -1.57
N PRO A 146 -1.42 -17.15 -1.79
CA PRO A 146 -2.56 -16.67 -2.57
C PRO A 146 -3.23 -15.50 -1.83
N PRO A 147 -3.61 -14.41 -2.52
CA PRO A 147 -4.29 -13.30 -1.87
C PRO A 147 -5.72 -13.72 -1.50
N HIS A 148 -6.19 -13.29 -0.31
CA HIS A 148 -7.59 -13.48 0.07
C HIS A 148 -8.53 -12.69 -0.84
N THR A 149 -8.20 -11.43 -1.14
CA THR A 149 -8.99 -10.59 -2.05
C THR A 149 -8.09 -9.63 -2.82
N VAL A 150 -8.39 -9.46 -4.08
CA VAL A 150 -7.84 -8.38 -4.91
C VAL A 150 -8.98 -7.49 -5.34
N TRP A 151 -8.96 -6.21 -4.94
CA TRP A 151 -9.86 -5.18 -5.47
C TRP A 151 -9.16 -4.47 -6.62
N VAL A 152 -9.70 -4.61 -7.82
CA VAL A 152 -9.25 -3.86 -8.99
C VAL A 152 -9.71 -2.41 -8.84
N LEU A 153 -8.79 -1.46 -8.91
CA LEU A 153 -9.17 -0.04 -8.91
C LEU A 153 -9.78 0.30 -10.26
N SER A 154 -11.06 0.71 -10.25
CA SER A 154 -11.78 1.11 -11.46
C SER A 154 -11.28 2.45 -12.03
N ALA A 155 -10.72 3.32 -11.17
CA ALA A 155 -10.05 4.55 -11.55
C ALA A 155 -8.53 4.43 -11.35
N ARG A 156 -7.75 4.86 -12.35
CA ARG A 156 -6.28 4.88 -12.24
C ARG A 156 -5.83 6.01 -11.32
N PRO A 157 -5.00 5.75 -10.30
CA PRO A 157 -4.43 6.79 -9.46
C PRO A 157 -3.54 7.74 -10.28
N SER A 158 -3.57 9.03 -9.97
CA SER A 158 -2.54 9.99 -10.38
C SER A 158 -1.54 10.16 -9.24
N PHE A 159 -0.37 9.58 -9.36
CA PHE A 159 0.68 9.68 -8.34
C PHE A 159 1.54 10.94 -8.48
N THR A 160 1.45 11.64 -9.61
CA THR A 160 2.19 12.87 -9.92
C THR A 160 1.41 14.14 -9.57
N PHE A 161 0.14 13.99 -9.16
CA PHE A 161 -0.78 15.09 -8.80
C PHE A 161 -1.00 16.14 -9.90
N ASP A 162 -0.53 15.88 -11.11
CA ASP A 162 -0.71 16.75 -12.31
C ASP A 162 -1.98 16.39 -13.10
N GLY A 163 -2.79 15.44 -12.58
CA GLY A 163 -3.97 14.93 -13.26
C GLY A 163 -3.69 13.88 -14.33
N GLN A 164 -2.43 13.60 -14.64
CA GLN A 164 -2.07 12.51 -15.51
C GLN A 164 -2.11 11.20 -14.72
N THR A 165 -2.81 10.21 -15.25
CA THR A 165 -2.86 8.88 -14.66
C THR A 165 -1.72 8.02 -15.19
N ASP A 166 -1.17 7.16 -14.32
CA ASP A 166 -0.24 6.12 -14.76
C ASP A 166 -0.91 5.25 -15.86
N SER A 167 -0.13 4.80 -16.81
CA SER A 167 -0.59 3.83 -17.84
C SER A 167 -0.93 2.46 -17.25
N ALA A 168 -0.41 2.14 -16.07
CA ALA A 168 -0.65 0.87 -15.39
C ALA A 168 -2.03 0.83 -14.70
N ALA A 169 -2.62 -0.36 -14.65
CA ALA A 169 -3.76 -0.65 -13.80
C ALA A 169 -3.29 -1.10 -12.41
N TYR A 170 -4.07 -0.78 -11.39
CA TYR A 170 -3.74 -1.05 -10.00
C TYR A 170 -4.79 -1.90 -9.32
N GLY A 171 -4.35 -2.65 -8.28
CA GLY A 171 -5.21 -3.41 -7.40
C GLY A 171 -4.79 -3.22 -5.94
N TRP A 172 -5.78 -3.29 -5.06
CA TRP A 172 -5.58 -3.41 -3.62
C TRP A 172 -5.58 -4.89 -3.28
N PHE A 173 -4.41 -5.42 -2.91
CA PHE A 173 -4.19 -6.83 -2.60
C PHE A 173 -4.26 -7.04 -1.10
N TYR A 174 -5.11 -7.93 -0.66
CA TYR A 174 -5.27 -8.29 0.74
C TYR A 174 -4.96 -9.77 0.96
N TRP A 175 -4.10 -10.03 1.91
CA TRP A 175 -3.79 -11.36 2.42
C TRP A 175 -4.25 -11.51 3.86
N GLU A 176 -4.79 -12.67 4.19
CA GLU A 176 -5.15 -13.08 5.54
C GLU A 176 -4.60 -14.49 5.78
N ARG A 177 -3.76 -14.64 6.79
CA ARG A 177 -3.11 -15.90 7.11
C ARG A 177 -4.16 -16.98 7.43
N GLY A 178 -4.02 -18.15 6.79
CA GLY A 178 -4.95 -19.26 6.95
C GLY A 178 -6.18 -19.19 6.02
N SER A 179 -6.33 -18.12 5.24
CA SER A 179 -7.37 -18.08 4.21
C SER A 179 -6.99 -18.97 3.02
N THR A 180 -7.95 -19.75 2.55
CA THR A 180 -7.83 -20.58 1.33
C THR A 180 -8.61 -20.01 0.16
N ASP A 181 -9.45 -18.99 0.39
CA ASP A 181 -10.24 -18.32 -0.63
C ASP A 181 -9.44 -17.24 -1.34
N SER A 182 -9.64 -17.12 -2.65
CA SER A 182 -9.17 -15.99 -3.44
C SER A 182 -10.34 -15.34 -4.16
N ARG A 183 -10.51 -14.04 -3.99
CA ARG A 183 -11.66 -13.29 -4.53
C ARG A 183 -11.18 -12.11 -5.37
N LEU A 184 -11.85 -11.87 -6.48
CA LEU A 184 -11.68 -10.68 -7.30
C LEU A 184 -12.88 -9.76 -7.10
N ARG A 185 -12.63 -8.47 -6.87
CA ARG A 185 -13.65 -7.44 -6.69
C ARG A 185 -13.23 -6.16 -7.41
N TRP A 186 -14.10 -5.16 -7.45
CA TRP A 186 -13.82 -3.83 -8.02
C TRP A 186 -14.04 -2.76 -6.97
N LEU A 187 -13.18 -1.75 -6.98
CA LEU A 187 -13.17 -0.62 -6.06
C LEU A 187 -13.23 0.69 -6.86
#